data_2bcfc006051d5604c146314c65b249f2
#
_entry.id   2bcfc006051d5604c146314c65b249f2
#
_cell.length_a   1.000
_cell.length_b   1.000
_cell.length_c   1.000
_cell.angle_alpha   90.00
_cell.angle_beta   90.00
_cell.angle_gamma   90.00
#
_symmetry.space_group_name_H-M   'P 1'
#
loop_
_entity.id
_entity.type
_entity.pdbx_description
1 polymer ?
#
loop_
_entity_poly.entity_id
_entity_poly.type
_entity_poly.pdbx_seq_one_letter_code
_entity_poly.pdbx_strand_id
1 'polypeptide(L)'
;MSQSIVELRNVNIYQSNSLILSDINISVDKGEFVYLVGKTGTGKSSLLKTMYGDLQLKEGEGWVVGHNLKELTWKTVPFLRRNLGVVFQDFQLLTDRNVNENMKFVLKATGWKDEKLMDEKIADVLEKVGLKTKGFKMPFELSGGEQQRMDIARALLNSPKLILADEPTGNLDPETSDEIMQLLFHICKDYNTTIIMATHDYLVIKKFPARTIKTEIGKVWDNATIEMS
;
A
#
# COMPACT_ATOMS: atom_id res chain seq x y z
N MET A 1 20.35 -13.90 7.15
CA MET A 1 19.83 -13.76 5.79
C MET A 1 18.57 -12.94 5.90
N SER A 2 18.48 -11.78 5.24
CA SER A 2 17.25 -11.00 5.18
C SER A 2 16.17 -11.84 4.49
N GLN A 3 14.96 -11.80 5.02
CA GLN A 3 13.85 -12.56 4.45
C GLN A 3 13.09 -11.65 3.50
N SER A 4 13.21 -11.91 2.19
CA SER A 4 12.46 -11.20 1.17
C SER A 4 10.94 -11.34 1.43
N ILE A 5 10.22 -10.23 1.38
CA ILE A 5 8.77 -10.18 1.53
C ILE A 5 8.06 -10.04 0.18
N VAL A 6 8.76 -9.47 -0.80
CA VAL A 6 8.36 -9.42 -2.21
C VAL A 6 9.52 -9.92 -3.05
N GLU A 7 9.27 -10.85 -3.94
CA GLU A 7 10.25 -11.35 -4.90
C GLU A 7 9.56 -11.55 -6.25
N LEU A 8 10.05 -10.84 -7.28
CA LEU A 8 9.60 -10.96 -8.66
C LEU A 8 10.80 -11.31 -9.54
N ARG A 9 10.66 -12.34 -10.38
CA ARG A 9 11.70 -12.85 -11.29
C ARG A 9 11.15 -12.98 -12.71
N ASN A 10 11.75 -12.25 -13.64
CA ASN A 10 11.38 -12.24 -15.07
C ASN A 10 9.88 -12.01 -15.29
N VAL A 11 9.28 -11.13 -14.48
CA VAL A 11 7.83 -10.89 -14.47
C VAL A 11 7.46 -9.93 -15.59
N ASN A 12 6.42 -10.30 -16.36
CA ASN A 12 5.75 -9.43 -17.31
C ASN A 12 4.34 -9.10 -16.80
N ILE A 13 3.99 -7.81 -16.80
CA ILE A 13 2.69 -7.32 -16.34
C ILE A 13 1.86 -6.87 -17.53
N TYR A 14 0.66 -7.41 -17.60
CA TYR A 14 -0.32 -7.10 -18.64
C TYR A 14 -1.55 -6.42 -18.04
N GLN A 15 -2.09 -5.44 -18.75
CA GLN A 15 -3.42 -4.91 -18.48
C GLN A 15 -4.30 -5.27 -19.70
N SER A 16 -5.30 -6.10 -19.47
CA SER A 16 -6.01 -6.81 -20.55
C SER A 16 -5.01 -7.60 -21.41
N ASN A 17 -4.76 -7.20 -22.65
CA ASN A 17 -3.79 -7.84 -23.56
C ASN A 17 -2.56 -6.97 -23.87
N SER A 18 -2.46 -5.79 -23.26
CA SER A 18 -1.32 -4.87 -23.46
C SER A 18 -0.23 -5.15 -22.45
N LEU A 19 1.00 -5.35 -22.90
CA LEU A 19 2.19 -5.44 -22.07
C LEU A 19 2.50 -4.05 -21.50
N ILE A 20 2.48 -3.92 -20.18
CA ILE A 20 2.73 -2.65 -19.48
C ILE A 20 4.16 -2.57 -18.95
N LEU A 21 4.61 -3.63 -18.29
CA LEU A 21 5.98 -3.74 -17.77
C LEU A 21 6.53 -5.11 -18.14
N SER A 22 7.81 -5.16 -18.49
CA SER A 22 8.48 -6.38 -18.92
C SER A 22 9.77 -6.64 -18.16
N ASP A 23 10.08 -7.91 -17.99
CA ASP A 23 11.34 -8.42 -17.42
C ASP A 23 11.66 -7.81 -16.05
N ILE A 24 10.65 -7.79 -15.16
CA ILE A 24 10.78 -7.24 -13.82
C ILE A 24 11.54 -8.23 -12.94
N ASN A 25 12.63 -7.76 -12.36
CA ASN A 25 13.44 -8.48 -11.41
C ASN A 25 13.67 -7.59 -10.18
N ILE A 26 12.89 -7.80 -9.11
CA ILE A 26 12.97 -7.03 -7.86
C ILE A 26 12.84 -7.93 -6.65
N SER A 27 13.53 -7.56 -5.58
CA SER A 27 13.37 -8.17 -4.25
C SER A 27 13.26 -7.05 -3.22
N VAL A 28 12.29 -7.16 -2.31
CA VAL A 28 12.11 -6.22 -1.20
C VAL A 28 12.18 -7.01 0.11
N ASP A 29 12.97 -6.54 1.04
CA ASP A 29 13.18 -7.17 2.33
C ASP A 29 12.14 -6.70 3.37
N LYS A 30 11.95 -7.51 4.40
CA LYS A 30 11.04 -7.21 5.49
C LYS A 30 11.51 -5.96 6.25
N GLY A 31 10.58 -5.03 6.51
CA GLY A 31 10.85 -3.79 7.23
C GLY A 31 11.50 -2.70 6.39
N GLU A 32 11.62 -2.89 5.06
CA GLU A 32 12.09 -1.83 4.14
C GLU A 32 10.98 -0.83 3.82
N PHE A 33 11.38 0.43 3.65
CA PHE A 33 10.59 1.45 2.95
C PHE A 33 11.15 1.62 1.54
N VAL A 34 10.30 1.40 0.53
CA VAL A 34 10.71 1.43 -0.89
C VAL A 34 9.79 2.34 -1.67
N TYR A 35 10.35 3.28 -2.41
CA TYR A 35 9.62 4.06 -3.40
C TYR A 35 9.55 3.35 -4.74
N LEU A 36 8.37 3.32 -5.34
CA LEU A 36 8.14 2.96 -6.72
C LEU A 36 7.91 4.26 -7.51
N VAL A 37 8.92 4.74 -8.23
CA VAL A 37 8.91 6.06 -8.86
C VAL A 37 8.76 5.97 -10.38
N GLY A 38 8.12 6.97 -10.96
CA GLY A 38 7.95 7.10 -12.41
C GLY A 38 6.81 8.05 -12.76
N LYS A 39 6.81 8.54 -14.00
CA LYS A 39 5.71 9.40 -14.50
C LYS A 39 4.36 8.67 -14.43
N THR A 40 3.29 9.44 -14.44
CA THR A 40 1.93 8.88 -14.56
C THR A 40 1.84 8.01 -15.82
N GLY A 41 1.23 6.83 -15.72
CA GLY A 41 1.09 5.89 -16.83
C GLY A 41 2.28 4.94 -17.06
N THR A 42 3.37 4.99 -16.28
CA THR A 42 4.53 4.09 -16.46
C THR A 42 4.33 2.68 -15.90
N GLY A 43 3.16 2.36 -15.31
CA GLY A 43 2.84 1.02 -14.81
C GLY A 43 2.99 0.82 -13.31
N LYS A 44 3.26 1.87 -12.51
CA LYS A 44 3.36 1.78 -11.03
C LYS A 44 2.14 1.11 -10.41
N SER A 45 0.95 1.63 -10.67
CA SER A 45 -0.31 1.07 -10.15
C SER A 45 -0.58 -0.34 -10.67
N SER A 46 -0.17 -0.68 -11.91
CA SER A 46 -0.30 -2.04 -12.44
C SER A 46 0.61 -3.02 -11.71
N LEU A 47 1.83 -2.60 -11.33
CA LEU A 47 2.74 -3.40 -10.52
C LEU A 47 2.15 -3.64 -9.12
N LEU A 48 1.65 -2.57 -8.44
CA LEU A 48 0.98 -2.72 -7.14
C LEU A 48 -0.25 -3.64 -7.26
N LYS A 49 -1.08 -3.47 -8.28
CA LYS A 49 -2.27 -4.32 -8.54
C LYS A 49 -1.91 -5.79 -8.71
N THR A 50 -0.79 -6.09 -9.37
CA THR A 50 -0.28 -7.46 -9.47
C THR A 50 0.14 -8.00 -8.10
N MET A 51 0.80 -7.18 -7.26
CA MET A 51 1.25 -7.59 -5.93
C MET A 51 0.09 -7.91 -4.97
N TYR A 52 -1.07 -7.21 -5.07
CA TYR A 52 -2.24 -7.54 -4.23
C TYR A 52 -3.30 -8.41 -4.94
N GLY A 53 -2.95 -8.97 -6.12
CA GLY A 53 -3.79 -9.94 -6.81
C GLY A 53 -5.05 -9.36 -7.46
N ASP A 54 -5.02 -8.09 -7.90
CA ASP A 54 -6.06 -7.48 -8.73
C ASP A 54 -5.78 -7.70 -10.22
N LEU A 55 -4.50 -7.69 -10.60
CA LEU A 55 -4.03 -8.16 -11.89
C LEU A 55 -3.38 -9.53 -11.75
N GLN A 56 -3.77 -10.48 -12.60
CA GLN A 56 -3.21 -11.82 -12.60
C GLN A 56 -1.79 -11.82 -13.16
N LEU A 57 -0.85 -12.45 -12.45
CA LEU A 57 0.48 -12.73 -12.96
C LEU A 57 0.42 -13.88 -13.97
N LYS A 58 0.70 -13.58 -15.27
CA LYS A 58 0.66 -14.55 -16.36
C LYS A 58 2.06 -15.13 -16.64
N GLU A 59 3.09 -14.31 -16.60
CA GLU A 59 4.46 -14.66 -16.99
C GLU A 59 5.47 -14.30 -15.90
N GLY A 60 6.52 -15.10 -15.75
CA GLY A 60 7.52 -14.96 -14.71
C GLY A 60 7.12 -15.66 -13.42
N GLU A 61 7.82 -15.38 -12.35
CA GLU A 61 7.60 -15.91 -11.02
C GLU A 61 7.49 -14.77 -10.01
N GLY A 62 6.54 -14.85 -9.08
CA GLY A 62 6.33 -13.79 -8.11
C GLY A 62 5.80 -14.32 -6.78
N TRP A 63 6.40 -13.83 -5.70
CA TRP A 63 5.96 -14.11 -4.33
C TRP A 63 5.75 -12.81 -3.58
N VAL A 64 4.64 -12.70 -2.88
CA VAL A 64 4.31 -11.58 -2.01
C VAL A 64 3.81 -12.14 -0.68
N VAL A 65 4.47 -11.77 0.43
CA VAL A 65 4.15 -12.23 1.79
C VAL A 65 4.05 -13.76 1.88
N GLY A 66 4.87 -14.49 1.10
CA GLY A 66 4.89 -15.95 1.04
C GLY A 66 3.83 -16.58 0.13
N HIS A 67 2.99 -15.80 -0.54
CA HIS A 67 2.01 -16.30 -1.51
C HIS A 67 2.59 -16.27 -2.93
N ASN A 68 2.46 -17.36 -3.68
CA ASN A 68 2.81 -17.42 -5.09
C ASN A 68 1.73 -16.70 -5.91
N LEU A 69 2.09 -15.60 -6.58
CA LEU A 69 1.15 -14.78 -7.34
C LEU A 69 0.57 -15.50 -8.56
N LYS A 70 1.33 -16.44 -9.14
CA LYS A 70 0.91 -17.21 -10.33
C LYS A 70 -0.20 -18.23 -10.01
N GLU A 71 -0.24 -18.68 -8.75
CA GLU A 71 -1.22 -19.67 -8.26
C GLU A 71 -2.46 -19.01 -7.64
N LEU A 72 -2.52 -17.68 -7.64
CA LEU A 72 -3.67 -16.96 -7.08
C LEU A 72 -4.93 -17.23 -7.90
N THR A 73 -5.99 -17.52 -7.16
CA THR A 73 -7.35 -17.68 -7.66
C THR A 73 -8.28 -16.75 -6.88
N TRP A 74 -9.50 -16.56 -7.36
CA TRP A 74 -10.50 -15.79 -6.64
C TRP A 74 -10.77 -16.32 -5.20
N LYS A 75 -10.52 -17.62 -4.95
CA LYS A 75 -10.63 -18.24 -3.62
C LYS A 75 -9.45 -17.95 -2.72
N THR A 76 -8.23 -17.78 -3.28
CA THR A 76 -6.99 -17.63 -2.51
C THR A 76 -6.53 -16.18 -2.37
N VAL A 77 -6.90 -15.28 -3.27
CA VAL A 77 -6.63 -13.82 -3.16
C VAL A 77 -7.03 -13.22 -1.79
N PRO A 78 -8.18 -13.58 -1.16
CA PRO A 78 -8.51 -13.06 0.17
C PRO A 78 -7.48 -13.39 1.25
N PHE A 79 -6.79 -14.53 1.16
CA PHE A 79 -5.74 -14.90 2.13
C PHE A 79 -4.47 -14.07 1.95
N LEU A 80 -4.10 -13.76 0.71
CA LEU A 80 -3.03 -12.79 0.42
C LEU A 80 -3.40 -11.42 1.00
N ARG A 81 -4.59 -10.88 0.65
CA ARG A 81 -5.04 -9.54 1.02
C ARG A 81 -5.17 -9.33 2.54
N ARG A 82 -5.41 -10.39 3.34
CA ARG A 82 -5.39 -10.31 4.81
C ARG A 82 -4.01 -10.00 5.39
N ASN A 83 -2.95 -10.30 4.65
CA ASN A 83 -1.56 -10.02 5.04
C ASN A 83 -1.05 -8.68 4.49
N LEU A 84 -1.87 -7.98 3.70
CA LEU A 84 -1.55 -6.72 3.06
C LEU A 84 -2.40 -5.57 3.62
N GLY A 85 -1.81 -4.39 3.67
CA GLY A 85 -2.52 -3.12 3.71
C GLY A 85 -2.46 -2.49 2.33
N VAL A 86 -3.56 -1.92 1.87
CA VAL A 86 -3.57 -1.12 0.64
C VAL A 86 -4.05 0.28 0.97
N VAL A 87 -3.26 1.28 0.59
CA VAL A 87 -3.58 2.71 0.75
C VAL A 87 -3.77 3.31 -0.64
N PHE A 88 -4.91 3.93 -0.87
CA PHE A 88 -5.32 4.43 -2.18
C PHE A 88 -5.18 5.95 -2.29
N GLN A 89 -4.97 6.44 -3.51
CA GLN A 89 -4.91 7.87 -3.79
C GLN A 89 -6.26 8.59 -3.54
N ASP A 90 -7.38 7.91 -3.82
CA ASP A 90 -8.75 8.43 -3.70
C ASP A 90 -9.46 7.91 -2.43
N PHE A 91 -8.71 7.45 -1.45
CA PHE A 91 -9.12 6.93 -0.15
C PHE A 91 -10.07 5.72 -0.19
N GLN A 92 -10.94 5.59 -1.19
CA GLN A 92 -11.95 4.52 -1.36
C GLN A 92 -12.73 4.21 -0.07
N LEU A 93 -13.16 5.26 0.62
CA LEU A 93 -13.96 5.14 1.85
C LEU A 93 -15.43 4.90 1.53
N LEU A 94 -16.09 4.10 2.36
CA LEU A 94 -17.53 3.88 2.26
C LEU A 94 -18.26 5.12 2.82
N THR A 95 -18.91 5.88 1.96
CA THR A 95 -19.50 7.19 2.28
C THR A 95 -20.85 7.09 3.01
N ASP A 96 -21.46 5.89 3.03
CA ASP A 96 -22.74 5.58 3.66
C ASP A 96 -22.63 5.23 5.14
N ARG A 97 -21.41 5.26 5.71
CA ARG A 97 -21.14 4.85 7.09
C ARG A 97 -19.99 5.64 7.71
N ASN A 98 -19.99 5.74 9.05
CA ASN A 98 -18.97 6.47 9.79
C ASN A 98 -17.61 5.72 9.81
N VAL A 99 -16.59 6.35 10.42
CA VAL A 99 -15.23 5.80 10.53
C VAL A 99 -15.22 4.42 11.18
N ASN A 100 -15.87 4.25 12.34
CA ASN A 100 -15.90 2.97 13.06
C ASN A 100 -16.57 1.88 12.21
N GLU A 101 -17.67 2.19 11.54
CA GLU A 101 -18.41 1.24 10.70
C GLU A 101 -17.60 0.85 9.45
N ASN A 102 -16.85 1.78 8.85
CA ASN A 102 -15.90 1.49 7.79
C ASN A 102 -14.86 0.45 8.23
N MET A 103 -14.28 0.65 9.44
CA MET A 103 -13.29 -0.27 10.00
C MET A 103 -13.90 -1.64 10.32
N LYS A 104 -15.07 -1.66 10.97
CA LYS A 104 -15.80 -2.91 11.27
C LYS A 104 -16.14 -3.71 10.02
N PHE A 105 -16.53 -3.02 8.94
CA PHE A 105 -16.80 -3.68 7.66
C PHE A 105 -15.60 -4.49 7.17
N VAL A 106 -14.40 -3.91 7.21
CA VAL A 106 -13.17 -4.60 6.79
C VAL A 106 -12.84 -5.78 7.70
N LEU A 107 -12.93 -5.60 9.02
CA LEU A 107 -12.66 -6.67 9.98
C LEU A 107 -13.61 -7.84 9.78
N LYS A 108 -14.93 -7.58 9.61
CA LYS A 108 -15.93 -8.63 9.33
C LYS A 108 -15.64 -9.33 7.99
N ALA A 109 -15.32 -8.58 6.95
CA ALA A 109 -14.95 -9.14 5.64
C ALA A 109 -13.68 -10.00 5.68
N THR A 110 -12.77 -9.73 6.61
CA THR A 110 -11.55 -10.51 6.83
C THR A 110 -11.70 -11.65 7.84
N GLY A 111 -12.91 -11.87 8.37
CA GLY A 111 -13.27 -13.06 9.16
C GLY A 111 -13.27 -12.86 10.66
N TRP A 112 -13.14 -11.63 11.15
CA TRP A 112 -13.32 -11.34 12.59
C TRP A 112 -14.79 -11.54 13.00
N LYS A 113 -15.01 -12.09 14.19
CA LYS A 113 -16.34 -12.41 14.72
C LYS A 113 -16.65 -11.76 16.06
N ASP A 114 -15.61 -11.47 16.85
CA ASP A 114 -15.76 -10.90 18.19
C ASP A 114 -15.84 -9.37 18.09
N GLU A 115 -16.99 -8.81 18.40
CA GLU A 115 -17.27 -7.37 18.34
C GLU A 115 -16.36 -6.58 19.31
N LYS A 116 -16.07 -7.11 20.50
CA LYS A 116 -15.23 -6.45 21.49
C LYS A 116 -13.78 -6.34 20.99
N LEU A 117 -13.24 -7.43 20.46
CA LEU A 117 -11.89 -7.43 19.86
C LEU A 117 -11.82 -6.51 18.64
N MET A 118 -12.89 -6.43 17.83
CA MET A 118 -12.97 -5.46 16.72
C MET A 118 -12.91 -4.03 17.23
N ASP A 119 -13.69 -3.68 18.27
CA ASP A 119 -13.70 -2.33 18.84
C ASP A 119 -12.34 -1.96 19.44
N GLU A 120 -11.69 -2.87 20.16
CA GLU A 120 -10.34 -2.70 20.69
C GLU A 120 -9.32 -2.46 19.55
N LYS A 121 -9.39 -3.25 18.48
CA LYS A 121 -8.50 -3.09 17.33
C LYS A 121 -8.73 -1.77 16.59
N ILE A 122 -9.98 -1.35 16.43
CA ILE A 122 -10.33 -0.07 15.81
C ILE A 122 -9.78 1.09 16.64
N ALA A 123 -9.98 1.06 17.95
CA ALA A 123 -9.43 2.07 18.86
C ALA A 123 -7.90 2.18 18.75
N ASP A 124 -7.20 1.03 18.75
CA ASP A 124 -5.74 0.94 18.57
C ASP A 124 -5.26 1.58 17.27
N VAL A 125 -5.86 1.22 16.12
CA VAL A 125 -5.41 1.76 14.83
C VAL A 125 -5.78 3.24 14.67
N LEU A 126 -6.93 3.69 15.16
CA LEU A 126 -7.32 5.09 15.13
C LEU A 126 -6.41 5.96 16.01
N GLU A 127 -5.96 5.44 17.16
CA GLU A 127 -4.98 6.13 18.00
C GLU A 127 -3.63 6.27 17.29
N LYS A 128 -3.14 5.20 16.65
CA LYS A 128 -1.88 5.17 15.88
C LYS A 128 -1.82 6.21 14.76
N VAL A 129 -2.96 6.52 14.14
CA VAL A 129 -3.01 7.51 13.06
C VAL A 129 -3.49 8.90 13.52
N GLY A 130 -3.69 9.10 14.84
CA GLY A 130 -4.13 10.40 15.40
C GLY A 130 -5.63 10.71 15.20
N LEU A 131 -6.47 9.70 14.99
CA LEU A 131 -7.93 9.83 14.80
C LEU A 131 -8.76 9.27 15.96
N LYS A 132 -8.19 9.12 17.16
CA LYS A 132 -8.82 8.50 18.34
C LYS A 132 -10.23 9.02 18.64
N THR A 133 -10.48 10.31 18.44
CA THR A 133 -11.77 10.97 18.75
C THR A 133 -12.69 11.12 17.54
N LYS A 134 -12.34 10.55 16.38
CA LYS A 134 -13.07 10.76 15.11
C LYS A 134 -13.90 9.55 14.66
N GLY A 135 -13.98 8.48 15.46
CA GLY A 135 -14.65 7.23 15.09
C GLY A 135 -16.12 7.35 14.69
N PHE A 136 -16.84 8.35 15.24
CA PHE A 136 -18.25 8.61 14.94
C PHE A 136 -18.50 9.49 13.71
N LYS A 137 -17.44 10.14 13.17
CA LYS A 137 -17.52 11.04 12.02
C LYS A 137 -17.81 10.26 10.71
N MET A 138 -18.57 10.89 9.83
CA MET A 138 -18.70 10.43 8.44
C MET A 138 -17.47 10.85 7.63
N PRO A 139 -17.09 10.10 6.57
CA PRO A 139 -15.93 10.45 5.74
C PRO A 139 -15.94 11.90 5.22
N PHE A 140 -17.09 12.42 4.80
CA PHE A 140 -17.22 13.79 4.30
C PHE A 140 -17.09 14.89 5.38
N GLU A 141 -17.10 14.53 6.65
CA GLU A 141 -16.85 15.44 7.78
C GLU A 141 -15.34 15.50 8.16
N LEU A 142 -14.49 14.71 7.48
CA LEU A 142 -13.05 14.67 7.69
C LEU A 142 -12.35 15.54 6.64
N SER A 143 -11.26 16.21 7.05
CA SER A 143 -10.33 16.85 6.10
C SER A 143 -9.66 15.82 5.19
N GLY A 144 -9.06 16.23 4.07
CA GLY A 144 -8.34 15.32 3.18
C GLY A 144 -7.23 14.52 3.90
N GLY A 145 -6.46 15.19 4.76
CA GLY A 145 -5.44 14.53 5.58
C GLY A 145 -6.03 13.55 6.60
N GLU A 146 -7.18 13.86 7.21
CA GLU A 146 -7.88 12.93 8.10
C GLU A 146 -8.46 11.73 7.34
N GLN A 147 -8.96 11.93 6.12
CA GLN A 147 -9.40 10.82 5.25
C GLN A 147 -8.22 9.91 4.87
N GLN A 148 -7.05 10.48 4.56
CA GLN A 148 -5.84 9.71 4.30
C GLN A 148 -5.37 8.93 5.53
N ARG A 149 -5.40 9.55 6.72
CA ARG A 149 -5.09 8.85 7.99
C ARG A 149 -6.09 7.73 8.26
N MET A 150 -7.36 7.92 7.93
CA MET A 150 -8.39 6.88 8.03
C MET A 150 -8.11 5.73 7.05
N ASP A 151 -7.68 5.99 5.82
CA ASP A 151 -7.29 4.95 4.86
C ASP A 151 -6.07 4.16 5.35
N ILE A 152 -5.06 4.83 5.91
CA ILE A 152 -3.91 4.19 6.56
C ILE A 152 -4.36 3.34 7.76
N ALA A 153 -5.26 3.83 8.62
CA ALA A 153 -5.80 3.05 9.73
C ALA A 153 -6.50 1.78 9.24
N ARG A 154 -7.29 1.89 8.16
CA ARG A 154 -7.93 0.75 7.52
C ARG A 154 -6.92 -0.28 7.02
N ALA A 155 -5.82 0.17 6.43
CA ALA A 155 -4.74 -0.70 5.99
C ALA A 155 -4.07 -1.45 7.16
N LEU A 156 -4.03 -0.87 8.37
CA LEU A 156 -3.39 -1.43 9.57
C LEU A 156 -4.26 -2.46 10.32
N LEU A 157 -5.56 -2.59 10.02
CA LEU A 157 -6.51 -3.40 10.79
C LEU A 157 -6.07 -4.85 11.01
N ASN A 158 -5.53 -5.50 9.99
CA ASN A 158 -5.08 -6.89 10.08
C ASN A 158 -3.59 -7.03 10.42
N SER A 159 -2.95 -5.98 10.93
CA SER A 159 -1.51 -5.97 11.24
C SER A 159 -0.68 -6.48 10.05
N PRO A 160 -0.73 -5.80 8.90
CA PRO A 160 -0.16 -6.28 7.65
C PRO A 160 1.36 -6.37 7.74
N LYS A 161 1.94 -7.33 7.01
CA LYS A 161 3.39 -7.46 6.83
C LYS A 161 3.93 -6.52 5.76
N LEU A 162 3.07 -6.13 4.82
CA LEU A 162 3.38 -5.25 3.70
C LEU A 162 2.22 -4.27 3.47
N ILE A 163 2.54 -2.99 3.33
CA ILE A 163 1.62 -1.95 2.88
C ILE A 163 2.02 -1.55 1.46
N LEU A 164 1.04 -1.55 0.57
CA LEU A 164 1.14 -1.04 -0.80
C LEU A 164 0.38 0.29 -0.86
N ALA A 165 1.09 1.40 -1.05
CA ALA A 165 0.51 2.72 -1.10
C ALA A 165 0.61 3.30 -2.51
N ASP A 166 -0.53 3.64 -3.13
CA ASP A 166 -0.57 4.23 -4.47
C ASP A 166 -0.84 5.73 -4.36
N GLU A 167 0.20 6.54 -4.51
CA GLU A 167 0.18 8.02 -4.46
C GLU A 167 -0.53 8.61 -3.21
N PRO A 168 -0.18 8.17 -1.97
CA PRO A 168 -0.94 8.50 -0.77
C PRO A 168 -0.90 9.98 -0.37
N THR A 169 -0.05 10.78 -0.98
CA THR A 169 0.10 12.23 -0.74
C THR A 169 -0.35 13.09 -1.92
N GLY A 170 -0.77 12.46 -3.03
CA GLY A 170 -1.00 13.15 -4.30
C GLY A 170 -2.13 14.19 -4.30
N ASN A 171 -3.07 14.12 -3.36
CA ASN A 171 -4.21 15.02 -3.24
C ASN A 171 -4.14 15.93 -2.00
N LEU A 172 -2.96 16.03 -1.35
CA LEU A 172 -2.76 16.74 -0.10
C LEU A 172 -1.88 17.98 -0.30
N ASP A 173 -2.04 18.97 0.55
CA ASP A 173 -1.12 20.08 0.63
C ASP A 173 0.26 19.63 1.17
N PRO A 174 1.34 20.42 0.96
CA PRO A 174 2.69 20.00 1.33
C PRO A 174 2.88 19.70 2.83
N GLU A 175 2.23 20.46 3.73
CA GLU A 175 2.35 20.27 5.16
C GLU A 175 1.68 18.96 5.59
N THR A 176 0.46 18.72 5.14
CA THR A 176 -0.28 17.48 5.37
C THR A 176 0.45 16.28 4.74
N SER A 177 1.04 16.44 3.55
CA SER A 177 1.86 15.40 2.90
C SER A 177 3.05 14.99 3.77
N ASP A 178 3.74 15.96 4.38
CA ASP A 178 4.84 15.68 5.29
C ASP A 178 4.40 14.88 6.51
N GLU A 179 3.25 15.23 7.10
CA GLU A 179 2.70 14.50 8.24
C GLU A 179 2.34 13.05 7.88
N ILE A 180 1.76 12.83 6.70
CA ILE A 180 1.45 11.47 6.21
C ILE A 180 2.73 10.67 5.97
N MET A 181 3.76 11.30 5.41
CA MET A 181 5.06 10.65 5.21
C MET A 181 5.71 10.25 6.53
N GLN A 182 5.73 11.16 7.52
CA GLN A 182 6.23 10.85 8.87
C GLN A 182 5.47 9.68 9.49
N LEU A 183 4.14 9.64 9.35
CA LEU A 183 3.31 8.54 9.84
C LEU A 183 3.69 7.21 9.16
N LEU A 184 3.85 7.19 7.83
CA LEU A 184 4.23 5.96 7.11
C LEU A 184 5.63 5.48 7.50
N PHE A 185 6.62 6.39 7.65
CA PHE A 185 7.95 6.03 8.12
C PHE A 185 7.93 5.48 9.56
N HIS A 186 7.14 6.08 10.45
CA HIS A 186 6.93 5.59 11.81
C HIS A 186 6.34 4.19 11.81
N ILE A 187 5.29 3.94 11.01
CA ILE A 187 4.67 2.62 10.84
C ILE A 187 5.72 1.59 10.35
N CYS A 188 6.49 1.94 9.33
CA CYS A 188 7.53 1.06 8.80
C CYS A 188 8.54 0.65 9.89
N LYS A 189 9.08 1.64 10.61
CA LYS A 189 10.14 1.45 11.60
C LYS A 189 9.65 0.73 12.86
N ASP A 190 8.54 1.21 13.45
CA ASP A 190 8.14 0.79 14.80
C ASP A 190 7.32 -0.51 14.81
N TYR A 191 6.61 -0.79 13.71
CA TYR A 191 5.86 -2.05 13.57
C TYR A 191 6.56 -3.07 12.66
N ASN A 192 7.77 -2.74 12.16
CA ASN A 192 8.52 -3.59 11.22
C ASN A 192 7.66 -4.03 10.02
N THR A 193 6.80 -3.11 9.55
CA THR A 193 5.92 -3.29 8.40
C THR A 193 6.65 -2.78 7.15
N THR A 194 6.78 -3.61 6.13
CA THR A 194 7.36 -3.18 4.85
C THR A 194 6.39 -2.24 4.14
N ILE A 195 6.90 -1.18 3.51
CA ILE A 195 6.07 -0.26 2.73
C ILE A 195 6.64 -0.11 1.32
N ILE A 196 5.80 -0.32 0.31
CA ILE A 196 6.09 0.04 -1.09
C ILE A 196 5.14 1.16 -1.46
N MET A 197 5.69 2.34 -1.71
CA MET A 197 4.92 3.55 -2.02
C MET A 197 5.17 3.99 -3.46
N ALA A 198 4.14 3.91 -4.30
CA ALA A 198 4.18 4.53 -5.61
C ALA A 198 4.03 6.04 -5.47
N THR A 199 4.90 6.79 -6.12
CA THR A 199 4.82 8.25 -6.19
C THR A 199 5.54 8.78 -7.44
N HIS A 200 5.17 9.98 -7.87
CA HIS A 200 5.89 10.77 -8.85
C HIS A 200 6.43 12.07 -8.25
N ASP A 201 6.27 12.27 -6.93
CA ASP A 201 6.72 13.47 -6.22
C ASP A 201 8.17 13.30 -5.74
N TYR A 202 9.09 13.90 -6.49
CA TYR A 202 10.52 13.89 -6.16
C TYR A 202 10.88 14.76 -4.95
N LEU A 203 10.03 15.76 -4.57
CA LEU A 203 10.27 16.59 -3.39
C LEU A 203 10.06 15.76 -2.13
N VAL A 204 9.02 14.92 -2.10
CA VAL A 204 8.76 13.97 -1.03
C VAL A 204 9.95 13.01 -0.88
N ILE A 205 10.44 12.42 -1.97
CA ILE A 205 11.56 11.47 -1.93
C ILE A 205 12.84 12.14 -1.41
N LYS A 206 13.10 13.39 -1.82
CA LYS A 206 14.26 14.15 -1.36
C LYS A 206 14.20 14.43 0.14
N LYS A 207 13.01 14.73 0.65
CA LYS A 207 12.79 15.06 2.06
C LYS A 207 12.80 13.81 2.95
N PHE A 208 12.33 12.69 2.44
CA PHE A 208 12.22 11.40 3.12
C PHE A 208 12.98 10.31 2.34
N PRO A 209 14.32 10.31 2.36
CA PRO A 209 15.11 9.42 1.52
C PRO A 209 14.94 7.95 1.90
N ALA A 210 14.70 7.10 0.89
CA ALA A 210 14.64 5.64 1.00
C ALA A 210 15.03 5.00 -0.34
N ARG A 211 15.14 3.67 -0.39
CA ARG A 211 15.41 2.92 -1.61
C ARG A 211 14.39 3.23 -2.68
N THR A 212 14.83 3.35 -3.92
CA THR A 212 14.00 3.70 -5.08
C THR A 212 14.05 2.63 -6.16
N ILE A 213 12.87 2.24 -6.63
CA ILE A 213 12.65 1.41 -7.80
C ILE A 213 11.98 2.29 -8.86
N LYS A 214 12.63 2.51 -9.99
CA LYS A 214 12.13 3.40 -11.07
C LYS A 214 11.39 2.58 -12.12
N THR A 215 10.19 3.05 -12.51
CA THR A 215 9.46 2.56 -13.68
C THR A 215 9.58 3.55 -14.84
N GLU A 216 10.11 3.11 -15.98
CA GLU A 216 10.31 3.95 -17.16
C GLU A 216 10.29 3.09 -18.42
N ILE A 217 9.59 3.54 -19.48
CA ILE A 217 9.56 2.91 -20.81
C ILE A 217 9.30 1.38 -20.73
N GLY A 218 8.30 0.96 -19.94
CA GLY A 218 7.94 -0.45 -19.80
C GLY A 218 8.94 -1.32 -19.06
N LYS A 219 9.92 -0.74 -18.39
CA LYS A 219 10.96 -1.42 -17.61
C LYS A 219 10.98 -0.96 -16.14
N VAL A 220 11.61 -1.76 -15.30
CA VAL A 220 11.81 -1.48 -13.88
C VAL A 220 13.30 -1.51 -13.57
N TRP A 221 13.78 -0.47 -12.88
CA TRP A 221 15.18 -0.29 -12.50
C TRP A 221 15.30 -0.18 -10.98
N ASP A 222 16.02 -1.09 -10.36
CA ASP A 222 16.26 -1.07 -8.92
C ASP A 222 17.46 -0.18 -8.58
N ASN A 223 17.41 0.48 -7.40
CA ASN A 223 18.43 1.42 -6.93
C ASN A 223 18.76 2.53 -7.95
N ALA A 224 17.73 3.00 -8.66
CA ALA A 224 17.90 4.05 -9.63
C ALA A 224 18.33 5.36 -8.95
N THR A 225 19.47 5.92 -9.39
CA THR A 225 19.82 7.30 -9.06
C THR A 225 18.78 8.22 -9.69
N ILE A 226 18.11 9.01 -8.88
CA ILE A 226 17.12 9.98 -9.37
C ILE A 226 17.91 11.20 -9.84
N GLU A 227 18.12 11.32 -11.14
CA GLU A 227 18.56 12.57 -11.74
C GLU A 227 17.38 13.55 -11.69
N MET A 228 17.54 14.59 -10.86
CA MET A 228 16.59 15.69 -10.79
C MET A 228 16.89 16.64 -11.95
N SER A 229 16.08 16.56 -13.00
CA SER A 229 16.05 17.56 -14.10
C SER A 229 15.14 18.72 -13.75
#